data_b3eba30fdfed19a9460ed40fa7da8d08
#
_entry.id   b3eba30fdfed19a9460ed40fa7da8d08
#
_cell.length_a   1.000
_cell.length_b   1.000
_cell.length_c   1.000
_cell.angle_alpha   90.00
_cell.angle_beta   90.00
_cell.angle_gamma   90.00
#
_symmetry.space_group_name_H-M   'P 1'
#
loop_
_entity.id
_entity.type
_entity.pdbx_description
1 polymer ?
#
loop_
_entity_poly.entity_id
_entity_poly.type
_entity_poly.pdbx_seq_one_letter_code
_entity_poly.pdbx_strand_id
1 'polypeptide(L)'
;MKIITILLPLAAASLVSACMAPAPVPAPIPEPAPVAYVPPAPTPALGVSGLTERKPDLCGANKNYASTVGQPGSVIPTLGITKDYRVVEYRGIEPQEYDPNRIVFRLDAAGIITNVDCG
;
A
#
# COMPACT_ATOMS: atom_id res chain seq x y z
N MET A 1 45.78 -68.18 6.47
CA MET A 1 44.52 -67.79 5.85
C MET A 1 43.44 -67.57 6.94
N LYS A 2 43.09 -66.33 7.26
CA LYS A 2 42.10 -66.02 8.31
C LYS A 2 40.86 -65.62 7.62
N ILE A 3 39.80 -66.46 7.75
CA ILE A 3 38.45 -66.17 7.25
C ILE A 3 37.80 -65.32 8.29
N ILE A 4 37.52 -64.04 7.92
CA ILE A 4 36.74 -63.11 8.73
C ILE A 4 35.29 -63.28 8.35
N THR A 5 34.49 -63.90 9.21
CA THR A 5 33.06 -64.01 9.10
C THR A 5 32.43 -62.68 9.56
N ILE A 6 31.91 -61.93 8.65
CA ILE A 6 31.16 -60.73 8.94
C ILE A 6 29.72 -61.11 9.23
N LEU A 7 29.32 -61.00 10.49
CA LEU A 7 27.93 -61.07 10.93
C LEU A 7 27.23 -59.77 10.60
N LEU A 8 26.25 -59.86 9.74
CA LEU A 8 25.30 -58.79 9.44
C LEU A 8 24.22 -58.73 10.52
N PRO A 9 23.99 -57.61 11.19
CA PRO A 9 22.82 -57.47 12.04
C PRO A 9 21.60 -57.10 11.18
N LEU A 10 20.53 -57.91 11.35
CA LEU A 10 19.20 -57.70 10.81
C LEU A 10 18.58 -56.47 11.51
N ALA A 11 18.45 -55.36 10.79
CA ALA A 11 17.74 -54.18 11.29
C ALA A 11 16.21 -54.41 11.12
N ALA A 12 15.51 -54.60 12.23
CA ALA A 12 14.06 -54.62 12.27
C ALA A 12 13.48 -53.24 11.97
N ALA A 13 12.87 -53.09 10.83
CA ALA A 13 12.13 -51.91 10.48
C ALA A 13 10.79 -51.86 11.25
N SER A 14 10.72 -51.02 12.27
CA SER A 14 9.47 -50.71 12.97
C SER A 14 8.61 -49.75 12.10
N LEU A 15 7.52 -50.29 11.54
CA LEU A 15 6.48 -49.52 10.86
C LEU A 15 5.70 -48.75 11.93
N VAL A 16 6.00 -47.48 12.09
CA VAL A 16 5.17 -46.55 12.88
C VAL A 16 3.95 -46.24 12.02
N SER A 17 2.84 -46.88 12.30
CA SER A 17 1.54 -46.55 11.73
C SER A 17 1.10 -45.22 12.35
N ALA A 18 1.38 -44.10 11.68
CA ALA A 18 0.83 -42.82 12.06
C ALA A 18 -0.67 -42.82 11.75
N CYS A 19 -1.49 -42.98 12.78
CA CYS A 19 -2.90 -42.66 12.69
C CYS A 19 -3.02 -41.17 12.39
N MET A 20 -3.21 -40.80 11.13
CA MET A 20 -3.62 -39.44 10.77
C MET A 20 -5.04 -39.25 11.30
N ALA A 21 -5.16 -38.51 12.40
CA ALA A 21 -6.46 -38.01 12.81
C ALA A 21 -7.01 -37.14 11.67
N PRO A 22 -8.29 -37.33 11.28
CA PRO A 22 -8.89 -36.43 10.30
C PRO A 22 -8.80 -35.00 10.81
N ALA A 23 -8.33 -34.11 9.95
CA ALA A 23 -8.27 -32.69 10.27
C ALA A 23 -9.66 -32.20 10.70
N PRO A 24 -9.79 -31.42 11.77
CA PRO A 24 -11.07 -30.88 12.15
C PRO A 24 -11.65 -30.11 10.98
N VAL A 25 -12.86 -30.46 10.58
CA VAL A 25 -13.60 -29.75 9.54
C VAL A 25 -13.72 -28.30 10.02
N PRO A 26 -13.24 -27.30 9.26
CA PRO A 26 -13.40 -25.93 9.67
C PRO A 26 -14.89 -25.66 9.89
N ALA A 27 -15.22 -25.09 11.04
CA ALA A 27 -16.59 -24.69 11.32
C ALA A 27 -17.08 -23.79 10.18
N PRO A 28 -18.33 -23.97 9.71
CA PRO A 28 -18.89 -23.11 8.68
C PRO A 28 -18.73 -21.65 9.17
N ILE A 29 -18.06 -20.86 8.34
CA ILE A 29 -17.95 -19.43 8.58
C ILE A 29 -19.38 -18.91 8.69
N PRO A 30 -19.78 -18.27 9.80
CA PRO A 30 -21.11 -17.69 9.89
C PRO A 30 -21.31 -16.77 8.70
N GLU A 31 -22.31 -17.10 7.91
CA GLU A 31 -22.72 -16.28 6.77
C GLU A 31 -22.92 -14.83 7.32
N PRO A 32 -22.24 -13.83 6.73
CA PRO A 32 -22.39 -12.47 7.22
C PRO A 32 -23.88 -12.12 7.17
N ALA A 33 -24.43 -11.73 8.33
CA ALA A 33 -25.81 -11.31 8.40
C ALA A 33 -26.07 -10.30 7.26
N PRO A 34 -27.21 -10.40 6.55
CA PRO A 34 -27.51 -9.47 5.49
C PRO A 34 -27.41 -8.06 6.07
N VAL A 35 -26.37 -7.34 5.66
CA VAL A 35 -26.23 -5.94 6.00
C VAL A 35 -27.49 -5.26 5.46
N ALA A 36 -28.31 -4.76 6.38
CA ALA A 36 -29.47 -3.98 5.99
C ALA A 36 -28.94 -2.91 5.02
N TYR A 37 -29.47 -2.91 3.78
CA TYR A 37 -29.15 -1.88 2.81
C TYR A 37 -29.58 -0.55 3.44
N VAL A 38 -28.61 0.16 3.98
CA VAL A 38 -28.79 1.57 4.33
C VAL A 38 -28.73 2.30 3.00
N PRO A 39 -29.86 2.85 2.50
CA PRO A 39 -29.80 3.65 1.31
C PRO A 39 -28.73 4.71 1.53
N PRO A 40 -27.83 4.95 0.57
CA PRO A 40 -26.86 6.02 0.70
C PRO A 40 -27.62 7.26 1.11
N ALA A 41 -27.18 7.91 2.19
CA ALA A 41 -27.74 9.18 2.59
C ALA A 41 -27.83 10.04 1.32
N PRO A 42 -28.98 10.71 1.07
CA PRO A 42 -29.11 11.52 -0.14
C PRO A 42 -27.87 12.40 -0.20
N THR A 43 -27.08 12.18 -1.21
CA THR A 43 -25.91 13.01 -1.50
C THR A 43 -26.45 14.42 -1.43
N PRO A 44 -25.95 15.29 -0.53
CA PRO A 44 -26.42 16.66 -0.49
C PRO A 44 -26.37 17.13 -1.92
N ALA A 45 -27.56 17.54 -2.43
CA ALA A 45 -27.70 17.94 -3.82
C ALA A 45 -26.54 18.90 -4.06
N LEU A 46 -25.60 18.45 -4.88
CA LEU A 46 -24.47 19.24 -5.27
C LEU A 46 -25.07 20.46 -5.95
N GLY A 47 -25.41 21.46 -5.11
CA GLY A 47 -25.47 22.79 -5.67
C GLY A 47 -24.20 22.91 -6.50
N VAL A 48 -24.13 23.71 -7.50
CA VAL A 48 -23.03 23.95 -8.44
C VAL A 48 -21.60 23.88 -7.86
N SER A 49 -21.44 23.63 -6.63
CA SER A 49 -20.29 23.19 -5.85
C SER A 49 -20.12 21.66 -5.88
N GLY A 50 -20.27 21.04 -7.01
CA GLY A 50 -19.57 19.83 -7.39
C GLY A 50 -18.07 20.07 -7.50
N LEU A 51 -17.67 21.25 -7.19
CA LEU A 51 -16.37 21.60 -6.74
C LEU A 51 -16.17 20.92 -5.39
N THR A 52 -15.56 19.75 -5.41
CA THR A 52 -14.67 19.40 -4.30
C THR A 52 -14.02 20.71 -3.95
N GLU A 53 -14.36 21.26 -2.80
CA GLU A 53 -13.84 22.54 -2.35
C GLU A 53 -12.32 22.41 -2.45
N ARG A 54 -11.76 22.91 -3.56
CA ARG A 54 -10.31 22.91 -3.72
C ARG A 54 -9.86 23.83 -2.63
N LYS A 55 -9.41 23.23 -1.54
CA LYS A 55 -8.81 23.97 -0.46
C LYS A 55 -7.85 24.96 -1.10
N PRO A 56 -7.92 26.23 -0.74
CA PRO A 56 -7.09 27.24 -1.36
C PRO A 56 -5.64 26.77 -1.31
N ASP A 57 -4.83 27.07 -2.33
CA ASP A 57 -3.41 26.70 -2.44
C ASP A 57 -2.58 27.37 -1.34
N LEU A 58 -2.80 26.93 -0.08
CA LEU A 58 -2.17 27.51 1.11
C LEU A 58 -0.67 27.25 1.13
N CYS A 59 -0.24 26.12 0.60
CA CYS A 59 1.17 25.81 0.49
C CYS A 59 1.84 26.59 -0.66
N GLY A 60 1.07 27.10 -1.62
CA GLY A 60 1.58 27.77 -2.81
C GLY A 60 2.14 26.83 -3.87
N ALA A 61 1.74 25.56 -3.83
CA ALA A 61 2.23 24.53 -4.75
C ALA A 61 1.94 24.89 -6.20
N ASN A 62 0.71 25.16 -6.53
CA ASN A 62 0.31 25.52 -7.89
C ASN A 62 0.87 26.87 -8.32
N LYS A 63 0.93 27.84 -7.42
CA LYS A 63 1.42 29.17 -7.73
C LYS A 63 2.91 29.19 -8.06
N ASN A 64 3.72 28.43 -7.30
CA ASN A 64 5.18 28.54 -7.37
C ASN A 64 5.83 27.38 -8.14
N TYR A 65 5.19 26.21 -8.18
CA TYR A 65 5.83 24.99 -8.66
C TYR A 65 5.05 24.25 -9.77
N ALA A 66 3.95 24.80 -10.28
CA ALA A 66 3.22 24.19 -11.40
C ALA A 66 4.11 23.98 -12.64
N SER A 67 5.09 24.82 -12.85
CA SER A 67 6.03 24.72 -13.98
C SER A 67 7.00 23.55 -13.87
N THR A 68 7.09 22.90 -12.70
CA THR A 68 7.94 21.71 -12.51
C THR A 68 7.25 20.43 -12.99
N VAL A 69 5.96 20.46 -13.26
CA VAL A 69 5.24 19.33 -13.85
C VAL A 69 5.84 18.99 -15.20
N GLY A 70 6.13 17.72 -15.42
CA GLY A 70 6.85 17.25 -16.61
C GLY A 70 8.36 17.24 -16.47
N GLN A 71 8.92 17.74 -15.38
CA GLN A 71 10.35 17.70 -15.11
C GLN A 71 10.71 16.47 -14.24
N PRO A 72 11.97 16.01 -14.29
CA PRO A 72 12.41 14.92 -13.45
C PRO A 72 12.44 15.35 -11.98
N GLY A 73 12.06 14.44 -11.06
CA GLY A 73 12.04 14.69 -9.61
C GLY A 73 13.39 15.15 -9.04
N SER A 74 14.49 14.88 -9.75
CA SER A 74 15.83 15.35 -9.37
C SER A 74 15.98 16.86 -9.33
N VAL A 75 15.06 17.63 -9.93
CA VAL A 75 15.07 19.09 -9.86
C VAL A 75 14.57 19.61 -8.51
N ILE A 76 13.78 18.82 -7.76
CA ILE A 76 13.14 19.27 -6.52
C ILE A 76 14.13 19.86 -5.50
N PRO A 77 15.27 19.22 -5.21
CA PRO A 77 16.25 19.79 -4.27
C PRO A 77 16.84 21.12 -4.73
N THR A 78 16.81 21.41 -6.02
CA THR A 78 17.38 22.64 -6.60
C THR A 78 16.42 23.83 -6.57
N LEU A 79 15.13 23.58 -6.24
CA LEU A 79 14.10 24.61 -6.27
C LEU A 79 14.16 25.59 -5.08
N GLY A 80 15.04 25.37 -4.11
CA GLY A 80 15.19 26.23 -2.94
C GLY A 80 13.92 26.32 -2.08
N ILE A 81 13.21 25.21 -1.93
CA ILE A 81 11.95 25.16 -1.18
C ILE A 81 12.24 25.39 0.30
N THR A 82 11.64 26.41 0.87
CA THR A 82 11.80 26.76 2.29
C THR A 82 10.68 26.21 3.18
N LYS A 83 9.59 25.73 2.58
CA LYS A 83 8.47 25.08 3.26
C LYS A 83 8.67 23.57 3.35
N ASP A 84 7.93 22.94 4.23
CA ASP A 84 7.88 21.48 4.27
C ASP A 84 7.36 20.95 2.94
N TYR A 85 8.04 19.96 2.43
CA TYR A 85 7.61 19.28 1.21
C TYR A 85 7.78 17.77 1.32
N ARG A 86 7.02 17.06 0.52
CA ARG A 86 7.07 15.61 0.40
C ARG A 86 7.17 15.22 -1.07
N VAL A 87 7.93 14.19 -1.34
CA VAL A 87 7.98 13.55 -2.65
C VAL A 87 7.30 12.20 -2.55
N VAL A 88 6.27 11.99 -3.37
CA VAL A 88 5.54 10.73 -3.46
C VAL A 88 5.96 10.05 -4.75
N GLU A 89 6.72 8.97 -4.62
CA GLU A 89 7.15 8.15 -5.75
C GLU A 89 6.00 7.31 -6.30
N TYR A 90 6.15 6.85 -7.52
CA TYR A 90 5.19 5.95 -8.15
C TYR A 90 4.96 4.71 -7.27
N ARG A 91 3.70 4.43 -6.92
CA ARG A 91 3.29 3.39 -5.96
C ARG A 91 3.86 3.56 -4.55
N GLY A 92 4.36 4.72 -4.22
CA GLY A 92 4.74 5.05 -2.85
C GLY A 92 3.52 5.03 -1.92
N ILE A 93 3.76 4.63 -0.67
CA ILE A 93 2.71 4.70 0.36
C ILE A 93 2.61 6.16 0.79
N GLU A 94 1.45 6.75 0.52
CA GLU A 94 1.16 8.10 1.01
C GLU A 94 0.49 8.00 2.38
N PRO A 95 1.06 8.62 3.43
CA PRO A 95 0.40 8.71 4.72
C PRO A 95 -0.91 9.49 4.57
N GLN A 96 -1.94 9.06 5.31
CA GLN A 96 -3.25 9.73 5.27
C GLN A 96 -3.27 11.10 5.98
N GLU A 97 -2.15 11.48 6.56
CA GLU A 97 -1.98 12.78 7.20
C GLU A 97 -1.94 13.89 6.15
N TYR A 98 -2.91 14.77 6.20
CA TYR A 98 -3.01 15.93 5.34
C TYR A 98 -2.51 17.20 6.05
N ASP A 99 -1.51 17.87 5.47
CA ASP A 99 -1.05 19.17 5.92
C ASP A 99 -1.24 20.21 4.81
N PRO A 100 -2.19 21.16 4.97
CA PRO A 100 -2.49 22.15 3.93
C PRO A 100 -1.32 23.09 3.62
N ASN A 101 -0.29 23.16 4.46
CA ASN A 101 0.88 24.01 4.25
C ASN A 101 2.05 23.30 3.60
N ARG A 102 2.01 21.96 3.55
CA ARG A 102 3.06 21.14 2.95
C ARG A 102 2.88 21.00 1.46
N ILE A 103 3.96 21.10 0.71
CA ILE A 103 3.98 20.88 -0.73
C ILE A 103 4.18 19.39 -1.02
N VAL A 104 3.41 18.82 -1.92
CA VAL A 104 3.53 17.41 -2.32
C VAL A 104 3.82 17.32 -3.80
N PHE A 105 4.95 16.72 -4.14
CA PHE A 105 5.33 16.40 -5.51
C PHE A 105 5.02 14.93 -5.77
N ARG A 106 4.24 14.64 -6.80
CA ARG A 106 3.90 13.26 -7.20
C ARG A 106 4.66 12.88 -8.45
N LEU A 107 5.38 11.76 -8.38
CA LEU A 107 6.17 11.24 -9.47
C LEU A 107 5.47 10.06 -10.15
N ASP A 108 5.73 9.88 -11.45
CA ASP A 108 5.36 8.68 -12.18
C ASP A 108 6.45 7.60 -12.11
N ALA A 109 6.23 6.50 -12.82
CA ALA A 109 7.17 5.36 -12.87
C ALA A 109 8.53 5.72 -13.49
N ALA A 110 8.61 6.79 -14.26
CA ALA A 110 9.84 7.30 -14.86
C ALA A 110 10.54 8.34 -13.95
N GLY A 111 9.96 8.65 -12.78
CA GLY A 111 10.47 9.67 -11.88
C GLY A 111 10.19 11.10 -12.34
N ILE A 112 9.19 11.28 -13.19
CA ILE A 112 8.76 12.59 -13.69
C ILE A 112 7.65 13.14 -12.80
N ILE A 113 7.69 14.42 -12.50
CA ILE A 113 6.68 15.11 -11.71
C ILE A 113 5.38 15.21 -12.52
N THR A 114 4.33 14.57 -12.04
CA THR A 114 3.01 14.56 -12.69
C THR A 114 2.05 15.56 -12.07
N ASN A 115 2.21 15.84 -10.80
CA ASN A 115 1.36 16.77 -10.07
C ASN A 115 2.10 17.41 -8.90
N VAL A 116 1.71 18.63 -8.57
CA VAL A 116 2.17 19.35 -7.38
C VAL A 116 0.96 19.96 -6.71
N ASP A 117 0.71 19.56 -5.46
CA ASP A 117 -0.44 20.03 -4.68
C ASP A 117 -0.07 20.24 -3.20
N CYS A 118 -1.06 20.55 -2.36
CA CYS A 118 -0.90 20.64 -0.92
C CYS A 118 -1.39 19.36 -0.25
N GLY A 119 -0.65 18.82 0.77
CA GLY A 119 -1.10 17.61 1.42
C GLY A 119 -0.26 17.08 2.58
#